data_f9379c987876565c67112affe51bedd7
#
_entry.id   f9379c987876565c67112affe51bedd7
#
_cell.length_a   1.000
_cell.length_b   1.000
_cell.length_c   1.000
_cell.angle_alpha   90.00
_cell.angle_beta   90.00
_cell.angle_gamma   90.00
#
_symmetry.space_group_name_H-M   'P 1'
#
loop_
_entity.id
_entity.type
_entity.pdbx_description
1 polymer ?
#
loop_
_entity_poly.entity_id
_entity_poly.type
_entity_poly.pdbx_seq_one_letter_code
_entity_poly.pdbx_strand_id
1 'polypeptide(L)'
;YSFKDGIPYIFKNMVPDKGEILKIHQICFEIHQTLKEKYDFDTDIVFSRPNYCKIDLMVENQRGDNLFMQEDELGCLRETLKEHGMEDGLSGLIHLAKQTGKKYGIDVAPTCDAKYLEVGVTSKSDNVNVILEKICTENNIKPEECTYWGDEYVGIEKDIFGSDSFMKTEKSQNGDFYDVSEVTG
;
A
#
# COMPACT_ATOMS: atom_id res chain seq x y z
N TYR A 1 -1.93 -13.31 -9.86
CA TYR A 1 -2.28 -14.51 -10.62
C TYR A 1 -2.88 -14.11 -11.97
N SER A 2 -2.82 -15.03 -12.91
CA SER A 2 -3.40 -14.88 -14.25
C SER A 2 -4.25 -16.13 -14.56
N PHE A 3 -4.88 -16.16 -15.71
CA PHE A 3 -5.60 -17.34 -16.19
C PHE A 3 -4.90 -17.90 -17.44
N LYS A 4 -4.68 -19.19 -17.46
CA LYS A 4 -4.22 -19.92 -18.63
C LYS A 4 -5.24 -21.02 -18.94
N ASP A 5 -5.81 -20.98 -20.14
CA ASP A 5 -6.86 -21.93 -20.56
C ASP A 5 -8.07 -21.98 -19.59
N GLY A 6 -8.43 -20.82 -19.02
CA GLY A 6 -9.51 -20.71 -18.04
C GLY A 6 -9.14 -21.17 -16.61
N ILE A 7 -7.91 -21.61 -16.38
CA ILE A 7 -7.43 -22.09 -15.08
C ILE A 7 -6.62 -20.98 -14.39
N PRO A 8 -6.88 -20.66 -13.10
CA PRO A 8 -6.07 -19.71 -12.35
C PRO A 8 -4.61 -20.14 -12.30
N TYR A 9 -3.71 -19.25 -12.67
CA TYR A 9 -2.28 -19.44 -12.63
C TYR A 9 -1.61 -18.46 -11.68
N ILE A 10 -0.85 -18.96 -10.73
CA ILE A 10 -0.12 -18.16 -9.75
C ILE A 10 1.35 -18.14 -10.10
N PHE A 11 1.93 -16.94 -10.22
CA PHE A 11 3.38 -16.78 -10.37
C PHE A 11 4.06 -17.08 -9.03
N LYS A 12 4.49 -18.33 -8.81
CA LYS A 12 5.01 -18.81 -7.52
C LYS A 12 6.17 -17.99 -6.96
N ASN A 13 7.01 -17.44 -7.83
CA ASN A 13 8.12 -16.59 -7.43
C ASN A 13 7.71 -15.19 -6.94
N MET A 14 6.42 -14.84 -7.08
CA MET A 14 5.84 -13.58 -6.60
C MET A 14 5.00 -13.77 -5.34
N VAL A 15 4.81 -14.99 -4.87
CA VAL A 15 4.05 -15.28 -3.65
C VAL A 15 5.04 -15.46 -2.51
N PRO A 16 4.97 -14.64 -1.46
CA PRO A 16 5.77 -14.85 -0.25
C PRO A 16 5.57 -16.27 0.30
N ASP A 17 6.60 -16.86 0.86
CA ASP A 17 6.43 -18.13 1.55
C ASP A 17 5.60 -17.95 2.85
N LYS A 18 5.20 -19.07 3.45
CA LYS A 18 4.38 -19.03 4.68
C LYS A 18 5.09 -18.34 5.84
N GLY A 19 6.43 -18.46 5.90
CA GLY A 19 7.23 -17.82 6.94
C GLY A 19 7.25 -16.31 6.77
N GLU A 20 7.39 -15.82 5.54
CA GLU A 20 7.31 -14.38 5.22
C GLU A 20 5.92 -13.81 5.49
N ILE A 21 4.87 -14.51 5.07
CA ILE A 21 3.48 -14.10 5.37
C ILE A 21 3.26 -13.98 6.87
N LEU A 22 3.72 -14.95 7.66
CA LEU A 22 3.59 -14.91 9.11
C LEU A 22 4.34 -13.71 9.71
N LYS A 23 5.54 -13.41 9.22
CA LYS A 23 6.30 -12.24 9.65
C LYS A 23 5.58 -10.93 9.30
N ILE A 24 4.96 -10.81 8.12
CA ILE A 24 4.17 -9.63 7.74
C ILE A 24 3.05 -9.42 8.75
N HIS A 25 2.33 -10.48 9.12
CA HIS A 25 1.27 -10.40 10.15
C HIS A 25 1.82 -9.99 11.51
N GLN A 26 2.96 -10.53 11.92
CA GLN A 26 3.63 -10.17 13.17
C GLN A 26 4.08 -8.69 13.17
N ILE A 27 4.63 -8.21 12.05
CA ILE A 27 4.99 -6.80 11.87
C ILE A 27 3.77 -5.89 12.05
N CYS A 28 2.66 -6.20 11.39
CA CYS A 28 1.44 -5.41 11.49
C CYS A 28 0.90 -5.40 12.93
N PHE A 29 0.93 -6.54 13.60
CA PHE A 29 0.50 -6.64 14.99
C PHE A 29 1.40 -5.82 15.92
N GLU A 30 2.73 -5.85 15.74
CA GLU A 30 3.66 -5.02 16.51
C GLU A 30 3.45 -3.52 16.28
N ILE A 31 3.17 -3.13 15.03
CA ILE A 31 2.86 -1.73 14.72
C ILE A 31 1.58 -1.30 15.45
N HIS A 32 0.51 -2.09 15.34
CA HIS A 32 -0.76 -1.86 16.03
C HIS A 32 -0.55 -1.72 17.56
N GLN A 33 0.19 -2.64 18.18
CA GLN A 33 0.52 -2.55 19.61
C GLN A 33 1.32 -1.29 19.93
N THR A 34 2.33 -0.97 19.11
CA THR A 34 3.16 0.22 19.33
C THR A 34 2.33 1.50 19.27
N LEU A 35 1.39 1.60 18.33
CA LEU A 35 0.49 2.75 18.21
C LEU A 35 -0.37 2.87 19.47
N LYS A 36 -0.91 1.77 19.97
CA LYS A 36 -1.70 1.78 21.20
C LYS A 36 -0.87 2.06 22.45
N GLU A 37 0.21 1.34 22.66
CA GLU A 37 0.98 1.41 23.93
C GLU A 37 1.79 2.69 24.07
N LYS A 38 2.38 3.17 22.98
CA LYS A 38 3.27 4.34 23.02
C LYS A 38 2.54 5.66 22.81
N TYR A 39 1.52 5.64 21.96
CA TYR A 39 0.83 6.84 21.51
C TYR A 39 -0.63 6.92 21.97
N ASP A 40 -1.14 5.86 22.62
CA ASP A 40 -2.56 5.69 22.98
C ASP A 40 -3.51 5.90 21.79
N PHE A 41 -3.05 5.54 20.60
CA PHE A 41 -3.78 5.70 19.33
C PHE A 41 -4.44 4.38 18.95
N ASP A 42 -5.76 4.40 18.83
CA ASP A 42 -6.55 3.22 18.50
C ASP A 42 -6.56 2.97 16.98
N THR A 43 -6.25 1.74 16.64
CA THR A 43 -6.26 1.26 15.25
C THR A 43 -6.91 -0.12 15.20
N ASP A 44 -7.18 -0.62 13.99
CA ASP A 44 -7.61 -2.01 13.77
C ASP A 44 -6.76 -2.64 12.67
N ILE A 45 -6.75 -3.98 12.60
CA ILE A 45 -5.99 -4.71 11.59
C ILE A 45 -6.94 -5.41 10.63
N VAL A 46 -6.81 -5.12 9.35
CA VAL A 46 -7.60 -5.73 8.28
C VAL A 46 -6.75 -6.75 7.52
N PHE A 47 -7.00 -8.03 7.75
CA PHE A 47 -6.34 -9.15 7.07
C PHE A 47 -7.05 -9.53 5.76
N SER A 48 -7.12 -8.59 4.83
CA SER A 48 -7.85 -8.80 3.58
C SER A 48 -7.09 -9.65 2.55
N ARG A 49 -5.77 -9.72 2.66
CA ARG A 49 -4.89 -10.45 1.74
C ARG A 49 -3.71 -11.08 2.47
N PRO A 50 -3.22 -12.24 2.01
CA PRO A 50 -2.14 -12.93 2.73
C PRO A 50 -0.77 -12.23 2.63
N ASN A 51 -0.53 -11.46 1.56
CA ASN A 51 0.77 -10.84 1.29
C ASN A 51 0.92 -9.42 1.86
N TYR A 52 -0.14 -8.84 2.40
CA TYR A 52 -0.09 -7.58 3.14
C TYR A 52 -1.31 -7.43 4.07
N CYS A 53 -1.16 -6.60 5.07
CA CYS A 53 -2.23 -6.18 5.98
C CYS A 53 -2.46 -4.67 5.82
N LYS A 54 -3.66 -4.26 6.19
CA LYS A 54 -4.00 -2.85 6.38
C LYS A 54 -4.18 -2.58 7.86
N ILE A 55 -3.63 -1.47 8.34
CA ILE A 55 -3.90 -0.94 9.68
C ILE A 55 -4.86 0.23 9.48
N ASP A 56 -6.08 0.10 10.01
CA ASP A 56 -7.10 1.15 9.94
C ASP A 56 -6.74 2.26 10.92
N LEU A 57 -6.55 3.47 10.39
CA LEU A 57 -6.15 4.66 11.13
C LEU A 57 -7.35 5.51 11.55
N MET A 58 -8.57 5.15 11.12
CA MET A 58 -9.77 5.95 11.32
C MET A 58 -10.70 5.41 12.42
N VAL A 59 -10.21 4.50 13.25
CA VAL A 59 -11.00 3.88 14.34
C VAL A 59 -11.55 4.94 15.29
N GLU A 60 -10.73 5.89 15.70
CA GLU A 60 -11.15 6.97 16.61
C GLU A 60 -12.06 8.00 15.96
N ASN A 61 -11.91 8.22 14.66
CA ASN A 61 -12.67 9.23 13.93
C ASN A 61 -14.03 8.72 13.44
N GLN A 62 -14.48 7.56 13.93
CA GLN A 62 -15.78 6.94 13.61
C GLN A 62 -16.12 7.05 12.11
N ARG A 63 -15.28 6.48 11.31
CA ARG A 63 -15.47 6.40 9.87
C ARG A 63 -16.87 5.91 9.54
N GLY A 64 -17.69 6.78 8.98
CA GLY A 64 -18.98 6.38 8.43
C GLY A 64 -18.82 5.38 7.27
N ASP A 65 -19.92 4.83 6.77
CA ASP A 65 -19.94 3.89 5.62
C ASP A 65 -19.48 4.52 4.29
N ASN A 66 -18.84 5.70 4.33
CA ASN A 66 -18.35 6.39 3.15
C ASN A 66 -17.18 5.62 2.51
N LEU A 67 -17.41 5.16 1.29
CA LEU A 67 -16.39 4.47 0.49
C LEU A 67 -15.28 5.42 0.00
N PHE A 68 -15.58 6.72 -0.06
CA PHE A 68 -14.68 7.75 -0.57
C PHE A 68 -14.13 8.61 0.57
N MET A 69 -12.88 9.02 0.42
CA MET A 69 -12.26 9.97 1.31
C MET A 69 -12.96 11.33 1.18
N GLN A 70 -13.38 11.90 2.30
CA GLN A 70 -13.85 13.27 2.33
C GLN A 70 -12.65 14.22 2.39
N GLU A 71 -12.78 15.43 1.85
CA GLU A 71 -11.70 16.41 1.80
C GLU A 71 -11.12 16.75 3.18
N ASP A 72 -11.92 16.63 4.23
CA ASP A 72 -11.55 16.90 5.62
C ASP A 72 -10.99 15.69 6.39
N GLU A 73 -11.16 14.45 5.90
CA GLU A 73 -10.70 13.24 6.60
C GLU A 73 -9.18 13.25 6.82
N LEU A 74 -8.41 13.68 5.83
CA LEU A 74 -6.97 13.80 5.97
C LEU A 74 -6.56 14.86 7.01
N GLY A 75 -7.28 15.96 7.05
CA GLY A 75 -7.10 17.01 8.07
C GLY A 75 -7.36 16.46 9.47
N CYS A 76 -8.48 15.77 9.66
CA CYS A 76 -8.83 15.12 10.91
C CYS A 76 -7.77 14.10 11.36
N LEU A 77 -7.30 13.25 10.44
CA LEU A 77 -6.24 12.27 10.77
C LEU A 77 -4.95 12.96 11.21
N ARG A 78 -4.53 14.03 10.52
CA ARG A 78 -3.33 14.79 10.90
C ARG A 78 -3.44 15.41 12.29
N GLU A 79 -4.59 15.97 12.62
CA GLU A 79 -4.87 16.54 13.95
C GLU A 79 -4.83 15.45 15.01
N THR A 80 -5.52 14.32 14.79
CA THR A 80 -5.52 13.17 15.69
C THR A 80 -4.11 12.63 15.93
N LEU A 81 -3.31 12.45 14.89
CA LEU A 81 -1.92 11.99 15.03
C LEU A 81 -1.08 12.94 15.90
N LYS A 82 -1.27 14.26 15.75
CA LYS A 82 -0.58 15.25 16.60
C LYS A 82 -1.05 15.21 18.05
N GLU A 83 -2.34 15.09 18.28
CA GLU A 83 -2.91 14.96 19.64
C GLU A 83 -2.33 13.75 20.38
N HIS A 84 -2.03 12.69 19.65
CA HIS A 84 -1.34 11.50 20.15
C HIS A 84 0.20 11.60 20.17
N GLY A 85 0.76 12.78 19.90
CA GLY A 85 2.22 13.03 19.96
C GLY A 85 2.99 12.45 18.78
N MET A 86 2.33 12.14 17.67
CA MET A 86 2.97 11.70 16.42
C MET A 86 3.24 12.91 15.50
N GLU A 87 4.24 13.71 15.88
CA GLU A 87 4.56 14.97 15.19
C GLU A 87 4.98 14.80 13.73
N ASP A 88 5.55 13.65 13.37
CA ASP A 88 5.97 13.32 12.00
C ASP A 88 4.78 12.85 11.13
N GLY A 89 3.57 12.79 11.68
CA GLY A 89 2.35 12.43 10.96
C GLY A 89 2.46 11.12 10.19
N LEU A 90 2.01 11.11 8.95
CA LEU A 90 2.02 9.91 8.09
C LEU A 90 3.44 9.42 7.77
N SER A 91 4.41 10.32 7.64
CA SER A 91 5.82 9.93 7.45
C SER A 91 6.35 9.12 8.63
N GLY A 92 5.94 9.46 9.85
CA GLY A 92 6.26 8.72 11.06
C GLY A 92 5.70 7.29 11.04
N LEU A 93 4.48 7.10 10.54
CA LEU A 93 3.88 5.78 10.36
C LEU A 93 4.65 4.92 9.34
N ILE A 94 5.00 5.49 8.19
CA ILE A 94 5.85 4.83 7.18
C ILE A 94 7.20 4.42 7.78
N HIS A 95 7.81 5.32 8.55
CA HIS A 95 9.09 5.05 9.21
C HIS A 95 8.97 3.93 10.25
N LEU A 96 7.93 3.96 11.08
CA LEU A 96 7.62 2.90 12.05
C LEU A 96 7.47 1.53 11.37
N ALA A 97 6.72 1.47 10.27
CA ALA A 97 6.55 0.24 9.50
C ALA A 97 7.88 -0.30 8.98
N LYS A 98 8.72 0.54 8.38
CA LYS A 98 10.04 0.16 7.88
C LYS A 98 10.98 -0.30 9.00
N GLN A 99 10.98 0.38 10.14
CA GLN A 99 11.80 -0.02 11.29
C GLN A 99 11.33 -1.36 11.85
N THR A 100 10.03 -1.56 12.01
CA THR A 100 9.47 -2.82 12.49
C THR A 100 9.80 -3.96 11.51
N GLY A 101 9.65 -3.75 10.21
CA GLY A 101 10.05 -4.72 9.20
C GLY A 101 11.52 -5.17 9.34
N LYS A 102 12.43 -4.22 9.54
CA LYS A 102 13.86 -4.52 9.75
C LYS A 102 14.13 -5.42 10.95
N LYS A 103 13.38 -5.29 12.05
CA LYS A 103 13.51 -6.18 13.22
C LYS A 103 13.24 -7.64 12.85
N TYR A 104 12.33 -7.88 11.92
CA TYR A 104 11.97 -9.22 11.44
C TYR A 104 12.81 -9.69 10.24
N GLY A 105 13.76 -8.86 9.80
CA GLY A 105 14.58 -9.14 8.61
C GLY A 105 13.79 -9.10 7.30
N ILE A 106 12.71 -8.29 7.26
CA ILE A 106 11.85 -8.10 6.10
C ILE A 106 11.97 -6.65 5.63
N ASP A 107 12.22 -6.46 4.35
CA ASP A 107 12.14 -5.15 3.70
C ASP A 107 10.70 -4.91 3.24
N VAL A 108 9.94 -4.21 4.07
CA VAL A 108 8.54 -3.89 3.76
C VAL A 108 8.45 -2.67 2.86
N ALA A 109 7.45 -2.67 1.98
CA ALA A 109 7.08 -1.56 1.12
C ALA A 109 5.76 -0.92 1.62
N PRO A 110 5.80 -0.12 2.69
CA PRO A 110 4.59 0.46 3.25
C PRO A 110 4.09 1.60 2.37
N THR A 111 2.76 1.68 2.24
CA THR A 111 2.04 2.82 1.70
C THR A 111 1.05 3.34 2.73
N CYS A 112 0.72 4.61 2.66
CA CYS A 112 -0.24 5.23 3.57
C CYS A 112 -1.18 6.14 2.78
N ASP A 113 -2.45 5.98 3.02
CA ASP A 113 -3.49 6.93 2.66
C ASP A 113 -4.13 7.52 3.93
N ALA A 114 -5.19 8.30 3.80
CA ALA A 114 -5.89 8.89 4.95
C ALA A 114 -6.67 7.86 5.79
N LYS A 115 -6.76 6.62 5.36
CA LYS A 115 -7.55 5.58 6.03
C LYS A 115 -6.69 4.43 6.53
N TYR A 116 -5.69 4.06 5.76
CA TYR A 116 -4.91 2.85 6.00
C TYR A 116 -3.41 3.08 5.91
N LEU A 117 -2.70 2.45 6.81
CA LEU A 117 -1.31 2.09 6.61
C LEU A 117 -1.27 0.67 6.07
N GLU A 118 -0.87 0.51 4.82
CA GLU A 118 -0.68 -0.80 4.19
C GLU A 118 0.75 -1.28 4.38
N VAL A 119 0.91 -2.49 4.86
CA VAL A 119 2.23 -3.09 5.12
C VAL A 119 2.35 -4.43 4.41
N GLY A 120 3.26 -4.53 3.47
CA GLY A 120 3.51 -5.72 2.69
C GLY A 120 4.93 -5.75 2.12
N VAL A 121 5.26 -6.81 1.39
CA VAL A 121 6.58 -7.01 0.75
C VAL A 121 6.53 -6.83 -0.76
N THR A 122 5.34 -6.65 -1.33
CA THR A 122 5.14 -6.44 -2.76
C THR A 122 4.38 -5.14 -2.99
N SER A 123 4.66 -4.51 -4.11
CA SER A 123 4.01 -3.28 -4.55
C SER A 123 3.37 -3.46 -5.93
N LYS A 124 2.69 -2.44 -6.43
CA LYS A 124 2.15 -2.44 -7.80
C LYS A 124 3.27 -2.55 -8.85
N SER A 125 4.49 -2.11 -8.54
CA SER A 125 5.64 -2.24 -9.45
C SER A 125 5.97 -3.69 -9.77
N ASP A 126 5.89 -4.59 -8.78
CA ASP A 126 6.15 -6.02 -9.00
C ASP A 126 5.14 -6.62 -9.97
N ASN A 127 3.86 -6.28 -9.81
CA ASN A 127 2.80 -6.75 -10.69
C ASN A 127 2.97 -6.21 -12.13
N VAL A 128 3.25 -4.91 -12.28
CA VAL A 128 3.48 -4.29 -13.58
C VAL A 128 4.67 -4.92 -14.28
N ASN A 129 5.78 -5.12 -13.59
CA ASN A 129 6.96 -5.74 -14.17
C ASN A 129 6.68 -7.17 -14.64
N VAL A 130 5.94 -7.97 -13.87
CA VAL A 130 5.55 -9.33 -14.28
C VAL A 130 4.60 -9.31 -15.48
N ILE A 131 3.65 -8.40 -15.53
CA ILE A 131 2.74 -8.25 -16.67
C ILE A 131 3.54 -7.94 -17.93
N LEU A 132 4.41 -6.95 -17.89
CA LEU A 132 5.22 -6.55 -19.03
C LEU A 132 6.19 -7.65 -19.48
N GLU A 133 6.91 -8.29 -18.54
CA GLU A 133 7.92 -9.30 -18.86
C GLU A 133 7.34 -10.62 -19.37
N LYS A 134 6.17 -11.01 -18.91
CA LYS A 134 5.58 -12.29 -19.25
C LYS A 134 4.39 -12.15 -20.18
N ILE A 135 3.34 -11.46 -19.72
CA ILE A 135 2.08 -11.42 -20.45
C ILE A 135 2.21 -10.61 -21.73
N CYS A 136 2.79 -9.40 -21.65
CA CYS A 136 2.96 -8.55 -22.82
C CYS A 136 3.95 -9.17 -23.81
N THR A 137 5.07 -9.72 -23.33
CA THR A 137 6.06 -10.40 -24.19
C THR A 137 5.46 -11.62 -24.91
N GLU A 138 4.72 -12.47 -24.20
CA GLU A 138 4.06 -13.65 -24.80
C GLU A 138 3.02 -13.27 -25.86
N ASN A 139 2.44 -12.08 -25.76
CA ASN A 139 1.42 -11.58 -26.69
C ASN A 139 1.97 -10.55 -27.70
N ASN A 140 3.27 -10.31 -27.73
CA ASN A 140 3.93 -9.32 -28.58
C ASN A 140 3.38 -7.88 -28.38
N ILE A 141 2.97 -7.54 -27.17
CA ILE A 141 2.54 -6.20 -26.76
C ILE A 141 3.77 -5.45 -26.26
N LYS A 142 4.02 -4.26 -26.77
CA LYS A 142 5.13 -3.42 -26.33
C LYS A 142 4.73 -2.57 -25.11
N PRO A 143 5.67 -2.20 -24.24
CA PRO A 143 5.37 -1.34 -23.08
C PRO A 143 4.71 0.00 -23.44
N GLU A 144 5.10 0.59 -24.59
CA GLU A 144 4.51 1.83 -25.12
C GLU A 144 3.08 1.70 -25.63
N GLU A 145 2.57 0.47 -25.77
CA GLU A 145 1.17 0.18 -26.12
C GLU A 145 0.29 -0.03 -24.88
N CYS A 146 0.90 0.04 -23.68
CA CYS A 146 0.20 -0.19 -22.43
C CYS A 146 -0.28 1.13 -21.84
N THR A 147 -1.47 1.09 -21.24
CA THR A 147 -2.04 2.20 -20.47
C THR A 147 -2.24 1.80 -19.01
N TYR A 148 -1.98 2.74 -18.10
CA TYR A 148 -2.05 2.55 -16.67
C TYR A 148 -3.04 3.56 -16.09
N TRP A 149 -4.03 3.07 -15.35
CA TRP A 149 -5.09 3.88 -14.77
C TRP A 149 -5.05 3.74 -13.26
N GLY A 150 -5.07 4.86 -12.56
CA GLY A 150 -5.03 4.87 -11.10
C GLY A 150 -5.58 6.17 -10.53
N ASP A 151 -6.02 6.11 -9.30
CA ASP A 151 -6.57 7.23 -8.53
C ASP A 151 -5.63 7.72 -7.41
N GLU A 152 -4.46 7.07 -7.28
CA GLU A 152 -3.47 7.36 -6.24
C GLU A 152 -2.05 7.61 -6.82
N TYR A 153 -1.92 8.30 -7.95
CA TYR A 153 -0.60 8.65 -8.50
C TYR A 153 0.07 9.76 -7.72
N VAL A 154 -0.71 10.69 -7.20
CA VAL A 154 -0.21 11.79 -6.37
C VAL A 154 -0.30 11.38 -4.91
N GLY A 155 0.74 11.66 -4.16
CA GLY A 155 0.73 11.41 -2.73
C GLY A 155 -0.11 12.43 -1.99
N ILE A 156 -0.71 12.00 -0.90
CA ILE A 156 -1.52 12.86 -0.02
C ILE A 156 -0.68 13.84 0.82
N GLU A 157 0.63 13.61 0.91
CA GLU A 157 1.61 14.49 1.54
C GLU A 157 2.91 14.49 0.74
N LYS A 158 3.74 15.52 0.98
CA LYS A 158 5.09 15.56 0.42
C LYS A 158 5.87 14.32 0.84
N ASP A 159 6.50 13.67 -0.12
CA ASP A 159 7.30 12.45 0.07
C ASP A 159 6.51 11.18 0.48
N ILE A 160 5.16 11.25 0.51
CA ILE A 160 4.28 10.09 0.67
C ILE A 160 3.51 9.89 -0.63
N PHE A 161 3.98 8.93 -1.41
CA PHE A 161 3.40 8.63 -2.71
C PHE A 161 2.21 7.67 -2.56
N GLY A 162 1.19 7.89 -3.36
CA GLY A 162 0.06 6.97 -3.47
C GLY A 162 0.48 5.63 -4.09
N SER A 163 -0.31 4.60 -3.84
CA SER A 163 0.04 3.22 -4.26
C SER A 163 0.17 3.06 -5.77
N ASP A 164 -0.53 3.86 -6.57
CA ASP A 164 -0.48 3.81 -8.03
C ASP A 164 0.80 4.41 -8.61
N SER A 165 1.49 5.28 -7.88
CA SER A 165 2.78 5.81 -8.30
C SER A 165 3.81 4.70 -8.54
N PHE A 166 3.70 3.58 -7.83
CA PHE A 166 4.55 2.40 -7.99
C PHE A 166 4.31 1.66 -9.32
N MET A 167 3.27 2.00 -10.09
CA MET A 167 3.12 1.48 -11.46
C MET A 167 4.12 2.09 -12.44
N LYS A 168 4.71 3.26 -12.10
CA LYS A 168 5.78 3.89 -12.88
C LYS A 168 7.12 3.21 -12.57
N THR A 169 7.51 2.26 -13.40
CA THR A 169 8.78 1.53 -13.32
C THR A 169 9.67 1.87 -14.53
N GLU A 170 10.93 1.47 -14.52
CA GLU A 170 11.79 1.60 -15.69
C GLU A 170 11.19 0.92 -16.93
N LYS A 171 10.44 -0.16 -16.75
CA LYS A 171 9.83 -0.93 -17.84
C LYS A 171 8.53 -0.32 -18.36
N SER A 172 7.77 0.32 -17.49
CA SER A 172 6.47 0.93 -17.84
C SER A 172 6.56 2.39 -18.26
N GLN A 173 7.70 3.05 -18.08
CA GLN A 173 7.84 4.50 -18.24
C GLN A 173 7.47 5.05 -19.62
N ASN A 174 7.47 4.21 -20.65
CA ASN A 174 7.12 4.59 -22.02
C ASN A 174 5.63 4.39 -22.33
N GLY A 175 4.84 3.86 -21.41
CA GLY A 175 3.40 3.74 -21.55
C GLY A 175 2.66 5.00 -21.07
N ASP A 176 1.37 5.07 -21.30
CA ASP A 176 0.53 6.19 -20.93
C ASP A 176 -0.07 6.00 -19.54
N PHE A 177 0.01 7.03 -18.69
CA PHE A 177 -0.51 7.03 -17.34
C PHE A 177 -1.65 8.03 -17.20
N TYR A 178 -2.78 7.55 -16.71
CA TYR A 178 -4.00 8.32 -16.53
C TYR A 178 -4.38 8.36 -15.07
N ASP A 179 -4.38 9.56 -14.50
CA ASP A 179 -4.92 9.81 -13.18
C ASP A 179 -6.44 10.00 -13.30
N VAL A 180 -7.17 9.21 -12.52
CA VAL A 180 -8.65 9.25 -12.45
C VAL A 180 -9.14 9.63 -11.06
N SER A 181 -8.26 10.22 -10.24
CA SER A 181 -8.63 10.73 -8.93
C SER A 181 -9.57 11.94 -9.05
N GLU A 182 -10.52 12.03 -8.13
CA GLU A 182 -11.40 13.20 -8.00
C GLU A 182 -10.93 14.17 -6.89
N VAL A 183 -10.13 13.65 -5.94
CA VAL A 183 -9.74 14.38 -4.71
C VAL A 183 -8.25 14.71 -4.68
N THR A 184 -7.41 13.88 -5.27
CA THR A 184 -5.95 13.99 -5.21
C THR A 184 -5.28 14.23 -6.57
N GLY A 185 -6.08 14.42 -7.60
CA GLY A 185 -5.62 14.69 -8.99
C GLY A 185 -5.14 16.11 -9.20
#